data_818829c542c2db849b37b05ac80f132b
#
_entry.id   818829c542c2db849b37b05ac80f132b
#
_cell.length_a   1.000
_cell.length_b   1.000
_cell.length_c   1.000
_cell.angle_alpha   90.00
_cell.angle_beta   90.00
_cell.angle_gamma   90.00
#
_symmetry.space_group_name_H-M   'P 1'
#
loop_
_entity.id
_entity.type
_entity.pdbx_description
1 polymer ?
#
loop_
_entity_poly.entity_id
_entity_poly.type
_entity_poly.pdbx_seq_one_letter_code
_entity_poly.pdbx_strand_id
1 'polypeptide(L)'
;MANLQKRETMPLPLECFNNSDHGGWHITLSSPEDLAALETKWIELQSRSACSFFQSWGWVSSWIGALPSRLRPQVLEIRLDDRLVGLALLGNQKNWRYGVIPSNALFVTETGNRQFDCLTVEHNGFLVESALSVAVVREGISALVKLRLPWDELFLSGIVQNGVPDYLDGANRAQLRALIKIEKPYCYVDCDMIRQSGGDYLGKLGRNTRSQIRRAMRAYEEQGLLSFRVADTLERAQHCFESLRRLHQQYWVSKGMPGAFGSEFALDFHHRMIRSRFPMGEIQLAEICVGTAPIGFLYNFVFNRVVYNYQSAFRYDDDARLKPGLVSHCRAVQYNVDAGMKTYDLLMGTQRFKQNLATHQGKMAWLVLQKPRIRFRLEQVAIRWRRQLRGTHAPALGESNGGTGED
;
A
#
# COMPACT_ATOMS: atom_id res chain seq x y z
N MET A 1 27.98 -5.57 -19.92
CA MET A 1 26.91 -6.50 -20.30
C MET A 1 27.30 -7.88 -19.77
N ALA A 2 26.80 -8.26 -18.61
CA ALA A 2 27.08 -9.57 -18.03
C ALA A 2 25.74 -10.24 -17.74
N ASN A 3 25.56 -11.37 -18.40
CA ASN A 3 24.44 -12.31 -18.30
C ASN A 3 24.27 -12.77 -16.84
N LEU A 4 23.37 -12.15 -16.09
CA LEU A 4 22.86 -12.71 -14.83
C LEU A 4 21.77 -13.72 -15.19
N GLN A 5 22.19 -14.98 -15.35
CA GLN A 5 21.31 -16.12 -15.46
C GLN A 5 20.22 -16.07 -14.39
N LYS A 6 18.97 -16.14 -14.84
CA LYS A 6 17.78 -16.40 -14.06
C LYS A 6 17.99 -17.72 -13.27
N ARG A 7 18.39 -17.62 -12.01
CA ARG A 7 18.29 -18.76 -11.08
C ARG A 7 16.85 -18.82 -10.60
N GLU A 8 16.14 -19.82 -11.06
CA GLU A 8 14.79 -20.16 -10.59
C GLU A 8 14.85 -20.41 -9.08
N THR A 9 14.03 -19.67 -8.37
CA THR A 9 13.83 -19.87 -6.92
C THR A 9 12.76 -20.94 -6.74
N MET A 10 13.14 -22.09 -6.18
CA MET A 10 12.17 -23.10 -5.77
C MET A 10 11.43 -22.65 -4.50
N PRO A 11 10.10 -22.78 -4.45
CA PRO A 11 9.36 -22.58 -3.21
C PRO A 11 9.82 -23.59 -2.16
N LEU A 12 9.76 -23.18 -0.89
CA LEU A 12 10.06 -24.05 0.24
C LEU A 12 9.03 -25.20 0.29
N PRO A 13 9.43 -26.43 0.66
CA PRO A 13 8.51 -27.56 0.74
C PRO A 13 7.38 -27.26 1.73
N LEU A 14 6.18 -27.60 1.32
CA LEU A 14 4.92 -27.38 2.00
C LEU A 14 4.72 -28.50 3.03
N GLU A 15 5.07 -28.25 4.28
CA GLU A 15 4.60 -29.06 5.40
C GLU A 15 3.62 -28.23 6.21
N CYS A 16 2.45 -28.77 6.52
CA CYS A 16 1.55 -28.20 7.51
C CYS A 16 2.23 -28.27 8.88
N PHE A 17 2.66 -27.11 9.38
CA PHE A 17 3.24 -27.03 10.71
C PHE A 17 2.15 -26.65 11.71
N ASN A 18 1.96 -27.53 12.69
CA ASN A 18 1.06 -27.31 13.80
C ASN A 18 1.89 -27.04 15.05
N ASN A 19 1.69 -25.91 15.70
CA ASN A 19 2.30 -25.60 16.98
C ASN A 19 1.18 -25.42 18.01
N SER A 20 0.82 -26.49 18.68
CA SER A 20 -0.10 -26.48 19.81
C SER A 20 0.71 -26.66 21.06
N ASP A 21 0.94 -25.62 21.88
CA ASP A 21 1.35 -25.89 23.26
C ASP A 21 1.55 -24.70 24.21
N HIS A 22 1.01 -23.55 24.03
CA HIS A 22 0.98 -22.56 25.11
C HIS A 22 -0.32 -21.76 25.12
N GLY A 23 -1.21 -22.05 26.09
CA GLY A 23 -2.33 -21.16 26.40
C GLY A 23 -3.42 -21.08 25.32
N GLY A 24 -3.79 -22.19 24.68
CA GLY A 24 -4.87 -22.22 23.66
C GLY A 24 -4.51 -21.71 22.28
N TRP A 25 -3.25 -21.31 22.03
CA TRP A 25 -2.81 -20.83 20.72
C TRP A 25 -2.53 -21.95 19.74
N HIS A 26 -3.22 -21.95 18.61
CA HIS A 26 -2.98 -22.84 17.47
C HIS A 26 -2.56 -22.02 16.26
N ILE A 27 -1.37 -22.29 15.72
CA ILE A 27 -0.84 -21.54 14.57
C ILE A 27 -0.39 -22.51 13.50
N THR A 28 -0.94 -22.33 12.30
CA THR A 28 -0.63 -23.15 11.12
C THR A 28 -0.12 -22.29 9.99
N LEU A 29 0.73 -22.88 9.15
CA LEU A 29 1.18 -22.30 7.89
C LEU A 29 0.91 -23.31 6.79
N SER A 30 0.10 -22.92 5.80
CA SER A 30 -0.31 -23.81 4.71
C SER A 30 -0.41 -23.07 3.38
N SER A 31 -0.42 -23.81 2.28
CA SER A 31 -0.79 -23.25 0.98
C SER A 31 -2.29 -23.01 0.90
N PRO A 32 -2.74 -21.94 0.25
CA PRO A 32 -4.15 -21.71 -0.01
C PRO A 32 -4.63 -22.64 -1.14
N GLU A 33 -4.89 -23.90 -0.83
CA GLU A 33 -5.38 -24.89 -1.82
C GLU A 33 -6.83 -24.61 -2.21
N ASP A 34 -7.66 -24.25 -1.23
CA ASP A 34 -9.07 -23.88 -1.42
C ASP A 34 -9.25 -22.38 -1.14
N LEU A 35 -9.40 -21.61 -2.22
CA LEU A 35 -9.65 -20.16 -2.12
C LEU A 35 -11.03 -19.83 -1.57
N ALA A 36 -12.05 -20.68 -1.74
CA ALA A 36 -13.38 -20.43 -1.19
C ALA A 36 -13.41 -20.62 0.33
N ALA A 37 -12.70 -21.65 0.84
CA ALA A 37 -12.52 -21.81 2.27
C ALA A 37 -11.70 -20.66 2.89
N LEU A 38 -10.67 -20.18 2.20
CA LEU A 38 -9.91 -19.01 2.62
C LEU A 38 -10.77 -17.74 2.62
N GLU A 39 -11.61 -17.53 1.60
CA GLU A 39 -12.55 -16.41 1.52
C GLU A 39 -13.45 -16.34 2.76
N THR A 40 -14.08 -17.45 3.10
CA THR A 40 -14.96 -17.53 4.27
C THR A 40 -14.25 -17.12 5.55
N LYS A 41 -13.05 -17.68 5.80
CA LYS A 41 -12.22 -17.34 6.96
C LYS A 41 -11.79 -15.86 6.95
N TRP A 42 -11.40 -15.36 5.77
CA TRP A 42 -10.92 -14.00 5.63
C TRP A 42 -12.00 -12.98 5.91
N ILE A 43 -13.19 -13.14 5.31
CA ILE A 43 -14.33 -12.25 5.48
C ILE A 43 -14.82 -12.27 6.93
N GLU A 44 -14.87 -13.46 7.55
CA GLU A 44 -15.26 -13.60 8.96
C GLU A 44 -14.33 -12.80 9.87
N LEU A 45 -13.01 -12.98 9.73
CA LEU A 45 -12.03 -12.25 10.55
C LEU A 45 -12.04 -10.75 10.23
N GLN A 46 -12.12 -10.40 8.95
CA GLN A 46 -12.19 -9.00 8.48
C GLN A 46 -13.31 -8.21 9.13
N SER A 47 -14.46 -8.84 9.38
CA SER A 47 -15.60 -8.19 10.06
C SER A 47 -15.33 -7.77 11.51
N ARG A 48 -14.32 -8.37 12.14
CA ARG A 48 -13.88 -8.09 13.52
C ARG A 48 -12.54 -7.35 13.59
N SER A 49 -12.01 -6.93 12.43
CA SER A 49 -10.69 -6.32 12.28
C SER A 49 -10.79 -4.86 11.89
N ALA A 50 -9.92 -4.02 12.45
CA ALA A 50 -9.73 -2.64 11.98
C ALA A 50 -8.74 -2.65 10.80
N CYS A 51 -9.15 -3.24 9.67
CA CYS A 51 -8.28 -3.43 8.52
C CYS A 51 -8.50 -2.37 7.43
N SER A 52 -7.48 -2.17 6.62
CA SER A 52 -7.52 -1.35 5.40
C SER A 52 -8.07 -2.11 4.21
N PHE A 53 -8.31 -1.41 3.08
CA PHE A 53 -8.60 -2.08 1.82
C PHE A 53 -7.49 -3.05 1.38
N PHE A 54 -6.23 -2.71 1.61
CA PHE A 54 -5.08 -3.55 1.24
C PHE A 54 -4.98 -4.86 2.05
N GLN A 55 -5.71 -4.97 3.15
CA GLN A 55 -5.86 -6.19 3.95
C GLN A 55 -7.22 -6.87 3.73
N SER A 56 -8.12 -6.28 2.94
CA SER A 56 -9.43 -6.83 2.65
C SER A 56 -9.37 -8.04 1.71
N TRP A 57 -10.41 -8.87 1.74
CA TRP A 57 -10.57 -9.96 0.76
C TRP A 57 -10.60 -9.43 -0.68
N GLY A 58 -11.12 -8.22 -0.87
CA GLY A 58 -11.13 -7.57 -2.17
C GLY A 58 -9.74 -7.43 -2.78
N TRP A 59 -8.80 -6.90 -2.02
CA TRP A 59 -7.39 -6.80 -2.45
C TRP A 59 -6.74 -8.17 -2.56
N VAL A 60 -6.82 -8.96 -1.49
CA VAL A 60 -6.12 -10.25 -1.36
C VAL A 60 -6.52 -11.23 -2.45
N SER A 61 -7.82 -11.40 -2.70
CA SER A 61 -8.31 -12.33 -3.74
C SER A 61 -7.88 -11.91 -5.14
N SER A 62 -7.92 -10.61 -5.42
CA SER A 62 -7.46 -10.07 -6.72
C SER A 62 -5.96 -10.27 -6.92
N TRP A 63 -5.17 -10.09 -5.85
CA TRP A 63 -3.73 -10.29 -5.88
C TRP A 63 -3.35 -11.76 -6.07
N ILE A 64 -3.91 -12.68 -5.26
CA ILE A 64 -3.65 -14.13 -5.40
C ILE A 64 -4.09 -14.62 -6.80
N GLY A 65 -5.24 -14.13 -7.29
CA GLY A 65 -5.77 -14.52 -8.59
C GLY A 65 -4.94 -14.05 -9.79
N ALA A 66 -4.18 -12.95 -9.64
CA ALA A 66 -3.26 -12.45 -10.67
C ALA A 66 -1.87 -13.10 -10.61
N LEU A 67 -1.49 -13.69 -9.46
CA LEU A 67 -0.16 -14.30 -9.31
C LEU A 67 -0.05 -15.63 -10.06
N PRO A 68 1.12 -15.90 -10.68
CA PRO A 68 1.45 -17.25 -11.15
C PRO A 68 1.40 -18.26 -9.99
N SER A 69 0.92 -19.48 -10.25
CA SER A 69 0.71 -20.52 -9.22
C SER A 69 1.98 -20.78 -8.38
N ARG A 70 3.16 -20.70 -8.98
CA ARG A 70 4.47 -20.88 -8.31
C ARG A 70 4.81 -19.79 -7.28
N LEU A 71 4.14 -18.63 -7.33
CA LEU A 71 4.36 -17.50 -6.45
C LEU A 71 3.20 -17.26 -5.47
N ARG A 72 2.26 -18.19 -5.40
CA ARG A 72 1.18 -18.12 -4.41
C ARG A 72 1.77 -18.07 -3.00
N PRO A 73 1.32 -17.11 -2.18
CA PRO A 73 1.80 -16.98 -0.81
C PRO A 73 1.28 -18.16 0.05
N GLN A 74 1.97 -18.41 1.17
CA GLN A 74 1.46 -19.26 2.23
C GLN A 74 0.53 -18.47 3.14
N VAL A 75 -0.45 -19.12 3.73
CA VAL A 75 -1.39 -18.56 4.71
C VAL A 75 -0.90 -18.92 6.10
N LEU A 76 -0.56 -17.91 6.90
CA LEU A 76 -0.38 -18.04 8.33
C LEU A 76 -1.77 -17.85 8.97
N GLU A 77 -2.27 -18.90 9.61
CA GLU A 77 -3.54 -18.89 10.33
C GLU A 77 -3.25 -18.95 11.83
N ILE A 78 -3.82 -18.04 12.61
CA ILE A 78 -3.61 -17.90 14.05
C ILE A 78 -4.96 -18.05 14.74
N ARG A 79 -5.08 -19.07 15.62
CA ARG A 79 -6.26 -19.36 16.42
C ARG A 79 -5.96 -19.27 17.91
N LEU A 80 -6.96 -18.84 18.65
CA LEU A 80 -7.00 -18.90 20.10
C LEU A 80 -8.26 -19.71 20.51
N ASP A 81 -8.10 -20.82 21.20
CA ASP A 81 -9.19 -21.74 21.59
C ASP A 81 -10.11 -22.05 20.38
N ASP A 82 -9.52 -22.54 19.28
CA ASP A 82 -10.18 -22.83 18.00
C ASP A 82 -10.79 -21.63 17.26
N ARG A 83 -10.88 -20.47 17.87
CA ARG A 83 -11.37 -19.24 17.23
C ARG A 83 -10.26 -18.62 16.36
N LEU A 84 -10.59 -18.35 15.11
CA LEU A 84 -9.70 -17.61 14.21
C LEU A 84 -9.56 -16.14 14.67
N VAL A 85 -8.32 -15.74 14.98
CA VAL A 85 -8.02 -14.39 15.47
C VAL A 85 -6.96 -13.65 14.64
N GLY A 86 -6.26 -14.37 13.75
CA GLY A 86 -5.27 -13.75 12.88
C GLY A 86 -5.04 -14.50 11.58
N LEU A 87 -4.79 -13.75 10.50
CA LEU A 87 -4.38 -14.24 9.18
C LEU A 87 -3.25 -13.37 8.62
N ALA A 88 -2.30 -13.99 7.93
CA ALA A 88 -1.33 -13.29 7.11
C ALA A 88 -0.97 -14.09 5.87
N LEU A 89 -0.70 -13.40 4.77
CA LEU A 89 -0.15 -14.00 3.56
C LEU A 89 1.36 -13.79 3.54
N LEU A 90 2.10 -14.86 3.37
CA LEU A 90 3.55 -14.85 3.38
C LEU A 90 4.10 -15.34 2.04
N GLY A 91 4.62 -14.39 1.25
CA GLY A 91 5.51 -14.73 0.15
C GLY A 91 6.90 -15.11 0.65
N ASN A 92 7.63 -15.91 -0.10
CA ASN A 92 9.01 -16.26 0.23
C ASN A 92 9.92 -16.10 -0.98
N GLN A 93 11.11 -15.57 -0.73
CA GLN A 93 12.11 -15.32 -1.76
C GLN A 93 13.51 -15.45 -1.19
N LYS A 94 14.41 -16.05 -1.97
CA LYS A 94 15.84 -16.00 -1.66
C LYS A 94 16.42 -14.65 -2.14
N ASN A 95 16.87 -13.86 -1.19
CA ASN A 95 17.50 -12.55 -1.43
C ASN A 95 19.02 -12.63 -1.32
N TRP A 96 19.72 -11.77 -2.05
CA TRP A 96 21.14 -11.57 -1.95
C TRP A 96 21.42 -10.13 -1.48
N ARG A 97 21.78 -9.99 -0.21
CA ARG A 97 22.13 -8.69 0.38
C ARG A 97 23.52 -8.29 -0.15
N TYR A 98 23.61 -7.07 -0.68
CA TYR A 98 24.84 -6.57 -1.33
C TYR A 98 25.41 -7.52 -2.39
N GLY A 99 24.60 -8.37 -2.99
CA GLY A 99 25.00 -9.34 -4.00
C GLY A 99 25.79 -10.57 -3.50
N VAL A 100 26.14 -10.63 -2.21
CA VAL A 100 27.05 -11.67 -1.66
C VAL A 100 26.51 -12.42 -0.44
N ILE A 101 25.60 -11.84 0.34
CA ILE A 101 25.09 -12.46 1.55
C ILE A 101 23.70 -13.06 1.27
N PRO A 102 23.55 -14.41 1.26
CA PRO A 102 22.24 -15.02 1.03
C PRO A 102 21.34 -14.80 2.24
N SER A 103 20.06 -14.53 1.97
CA SER A 103 19.02 -14.40 2.98
C SER A 103 17.72 -15.01 2.44
N ASN A 104 17.12 -15.92 3.18
CA ASN A 104 15.77 -16.39 2.90
C ASN A 104 14.79 -15.41 3.55
N ALA A 105 14.00 -14.75 2.73
CA ALA A 105 13.12 -13.67 3.18
C ALA A 105 11.66 -14.08 3.05
N LEU A 106 10.88 -13.80 4.10
CA LEU A 106 9.43 -13.80 4.08
C LEU A 106 8.92 -12.38 3.88
N PHE A 107 7.80 -12.24 3.17
CA PHE A 107 7.19 -10.96 2.84
C PHE A 107 5.69 -11.01 3.16
N VAL A 108 5.20 -10.05 3.93
CA VAL A 108 3.77 -9.97 4.25
C VAL A 108 3.03 -9.29 3.10
N THR A 109 2.11 -10.02 2.48
CA THR A 109 1.29 -9.57 1.34
C THR A 109 2.13 -9.04 0.14
N GLU A 110 3.33 -9.57 -0.01
CA GLU A 110 4.24 -9.34 -1.13
C GLU A 110 4.92 -10.66 -1.49
N THR A 111 5.48 -10.76 -2.70
CA THR A 111 6.18 -11.99 -3.17
C THR A 111 7.67 -11.96 -2.92
N GLY A 112 8.26 -10.79 -2.72
CA GLY A 112 9.71 -10.53 -2.77
C GLY A 112 10.28 -10.46 -4.18
N ASN A 113 9.45 -10.62 -5.20
CA ASN A 113 9.85 -10.51 -6.61
C ASN A 113 9.38 -9.19 -7.20
N ARG A 114 10.31 -8.32 -7.57
CA ARG A 114 10.05 -6.96 -8.09
C ARG A 114 9.08 -6.90 -9.28
N GLN A 115 8.99 -7.97 -10.07
CA GLN A 115 8.06 -8.03 -11.20
C GLN A 115 6.60 -8.07 -10.73
N PHE A 116 6.34 -8.69 -9.57
CA PHE A 116 5.00 -8.90 -9.00
C PHE A 116 4.73 -8.00 -7.79
N ASP A 117 5.77 -7.37 -7.23
CA ASP A 117 5.65 -6.39 -6.14
C ASP A 117 5.68 -4.95 -6.68
N CYS A 118 5.16 -4.75 -7.91
CA CYS A 118 5.00 -3.44 -8.52
C CYS A 118 3.70 -2.72 -8.10
N LEU A 119 2.81 -3.43 -7.40
CA LEU A 119 1.63 -2.83 -6.81
C LEU A 119 2.03 -2.10 -5.52
N THR A 120 1.54 -0.87 -5.37
CA THR A 120 1.76 -0.14 -4.12
C THR A 120 0.82 -0.69 -3.06
N VAL A 121 1.38 -1.39 -2.06
CA VAL A 121 0.64 -1.88 -0.89
C VAL A 121 0.94 -0.95 0.28
N GLU A 122 -0.10 -0.33 0.80
CA GLU A 122 -0.02 0.57 1.96
C GLU A 122 -0.99 0.09 3.05
N HIS A 123 -0.86 0.61 4.28
CA HIS A 123 -1.68 0.14 5.41
C HIS A 123 -1.70 -1.40 5.53
N ASN A 124 -0.56 -2.02 5.30
CA ASN A 124 -0.36 -3.47 5.31
C ASN A 124 -0.17 -4.02 6.73
N GLY A 125 -0.12 -5.33 6.86
CA GLY A 125 0.11 -6.04 8.12
C GLY A 125 -0.65 -7.37 8.19
N PHE A 126 -0.60 -8.01 9.35
CA PHE A 126 -1.47 -9.15 9.63
C PHE A 126 -2.92 -8.67 9.74
N LEU A 127 -3.85 -9.42 9.19
CA LEU A 127 -5.28 -9.25 9.50
C LEU A 127 -5.51 -9.84 10.89
N VAL A 128 -5.88 -9.01 11.86
CA VAL A 128 -5.99 -9.42 13.26
C VAL A 128 -7.31 -8.94 13.87
N GLU A 129 -7.87 -9.74 14.75
CA GLU A 129 -9.01 -9.30 15.56
C GLU A 129 -8.61 -8.09 16.41
N SER A 130 -9.36 -6.98 16.28
CA SER A 130 -8.97 -5.68 16.84
C SER A 130 -8.73 -5.71 18.36
N ALA A 131 -9.51 -6.48 19.11
CA ALA A 131 -9.37 -6.58 20.56
C ALA A 131 -8.11 -7.34 21.01
N LEU A 132 -7.48 -8.10 20.11
CA LEU A 132 -6.36 -9.01 20.40
C LEU A 132 -5.10 -8.69 19.62
N SER A 133 -5.02 -7.53 18.92
CA SER A 133 -3.98 -7.22 17.93
C SER A 133 -2.55 -7.48 18.45
N VAL A 134 -2.21 -6.96 19.62
CA VAL A 134 -0.87 -7.12 20.23
C VAL A 134 -0.55 -8.61 20.48
N ALA A 135 -1.49 -9.36 21.05
CA ALA A 135 -1.28 -10.77 21.36
C ALA A 135 -1.15 -11.62 20.09
N VAL A 136 -2.02 -11.38 19.09
CA VAL A 136 -2.03 -12.11 17.81
C VAL A 136 -0.74 -11.88 17.02
N VAL A 137 -0.31 -10.61 16.89
CA VAL A 137 0.95 -10.28 16.19
C VAL A 137 2.14 -10.93 16.91
N ARG A 138 2.18 -10.85 18.25
CA ARG A 138 3.25 -11.44 19.06
C ARG A 138 3.33 -12.95 18.88
N GLU A 139 2.21 -13.66 19.03
CA GLU A 139 2.19 -15.13 18.91
C GLU A 139 2.46 -15.57 17.48
N GLY A 140 1.94 -14.85 16.47
CA GLY A 140 2.24 -15.12 15.07
C GLY A 140 3.75 -15.01 14.76
N ILE A 141 4.42 -13.96 15.22
CA ILE A 141 5.88 -13.81 15.06
C ILE A 141 6.63 -14.91 15.84
N SER A 142 6.21 -15.21 17.07
CA SER A 142 6.82 -16.26 17.89
C SER A 142 6.72 -17.63 17.20
N ALA A 143 5.55 -17.96 16.64
CA ALA A 143 5.36 -19.19 15.89
C ALA A 143 6.24 -19.26 14.64
N LEU A 144 6.34 -18.18 13.86
CA LEU A 144 7.24 -18.14 12.69
C LEU A 144 8.70 -18.43 13.06
N VAL A 145 9.15 -18.06 14.26
CA VAL A 145 10.49 -18.39 14.75
C VAL A 145 10.62 -19.85 15.12
N LYS A 146 9.59 -20.43 15.75
CA LYS A 146 9.54 -21.84 16.19
C LYS A 146 9.36 -22.81 15.01
N LEU A 147 8.64 -22.38 13.97
CA LEU A 147 8.50 -23.15 12.74
C LEU A 147 9.90 -23.39 12.13
N ARG A 148 10.20 -24.66 11.79
CA ARG A 148 11.50 -25.06 11.21
C ARG A 148 11.72 -24.54 9.78
N LEU A 149 11.02 -23.47 9.40
CA LEU A 149 11.21 -22.82 8.11
C LEU A 149 12.59 -22.19 8.01
N PRO A 150 13.28 -22.37 6.90
CA PRO A 150 14.60 -21.79 6.70
C PRO A 150 14.50 -20.31 6.30
N TRP A 151 13.85 -19.45 7.13
CA TRP A 151 13.83 -18.02 6.91
C TRP A 151 14.82 -17.27 7.82
N ASP A 152 15.24 -16.12 7.37
CA ASP A 152 16.20 -15.26 8.06
C ASP A 152 15.65 -13.87 8.34
N GLU A 153 14.79 -13.36 7.45
CA GLU A 153 14.21 -12.01 7.49
C GLU A 153 12.71 -12.05 7.19
N LEU A 154 11.91 -11.29 7.95
CA LEU A 154 10.51 -11.04 7.67
C LEU A 154 10.35 -9.56 7.33
N PHE A 155 9.87 -9.28 6.12
CA PHE A 155 9.60 -7.95 5.61
C PHE A 155 8.14 -7.57 5.82
N LEU A 156 7.93 -6.39 6.38
CA LEU A 156 6.65 -5.80 6.72
C LEU A 156 6.62 -4.40 6.09
N SER A 157 5.97 -4.27 4.94
CA SER A 157 5.92 -3.04 4.16
C SER A 157 4.69 -2.22 4.51
N GLY A 158 4.84 -0.90 4.68
CA GLY A 158 3.71 0.02 4.83
C GLY A 158 2.86 -0.16 6.10
N ILE A 159 3.49 -0.54 7.21
CA ILE A 159 2.80 -0.65 8.51
C ILE A 159 2.47 0.73 9.04
N VAL A 160 1.21 0.98 9.38
CA VAL A 160 0.78 2.25 10.02
C VAL A 160 1.47 2.40 11.37
N GLN A 161 1.84 3.63 11.72
CA GLN A 161 2.61 3.92 12.94
C GLN A 161 2.01 3.31 14.22
N ASN A 162 0.69 3.30 14.33
CA ASN A 162 0.02 2.74 15.51
C ASN A 162 0.17 1.22 15.65
N GLY A 163 0.38 0.50 14.53
CA GLY A 163 0.63 -0.95 14.55
C GLY A 163 2.10 -1.32 14.71
N VAL A 164 3.04 -0.38 14.53
CA VAL A 164 4.49 -0.65 14.63
C VAL A 164 4.89 -1.22 16.01
N PRO A 165 4.39 -0.70 17.14
CA PRO A 165 4.73 -1.24 18.46
C PRO A 165 4.42 -2.72 18.63
N ASP A 166 3.33 -3.23 18.04
CA ASP A 166 2.93 -4.63 18.15
C ASP A 166 3.99 -5.56 17.53
N TYR A 167 4.50 -5.18 16.35
CA TYR A 167 5.58 -5.91 15.67
C TYR A 167 6.91 -5.81 16.40
N LEU A 168 7.22 -4.65 17.01
CA LEU A 168 8.43 -4.47 17.80
C LEU A 168 8.41 -5.30 19.08
N ASP A 169 7.27 -5.36 19.79
CA ASP A 169 7.08 -6.23 20.97
C ASP A 169 7.22 -7.71 20.59
N GLY A 170 6.54 -8.14 19.52
CA GLY A 170 6.65 -9.51 19.00
C GLY A 170 8.08 -9.88 18.63
N ALA A 171 8.80 -8.98 17.95
CA ALA A 171 10.20 -9.20 17.59
C ALA A 171 11.10 -9.32 18.83
N ASN A 172 10.93 -8.43 19.82
CA ASN A 172 11.71 -8.43 21.05
C ASN A 172 11.53 -9.76 21.81
N ARG A 173 10.29 -10.21 22.01
CA ARG A 173 9.98 -11.47 22.68
C ARG A 173 10.52 -12.68 21.93
N ALA A 174 10.49 -12.66 20.61
CA ALA A 174 11.03 -13.70 19.75
C ALA A 174 12.56 -13.61 19.55
N GLN A 175 13.24 -12.67 20.23
CA GLN A 175 14.67 -12.42 20.13
C GLN A 175 15.14 -12.10 18.68
N LEU A 176 14.26 -11.49 17.91
CA LEU A 176 14.58 -10.98 16.58
C LEU A 176 15.12 -9.56 16.68
N ARG A 177 15.96 -9.21 15.73
CA ARG A 177 16.38 -7.81 15.55
C ARG A 177 15.35 -7.10 14.68
N ALA A 178 14.68 -6.09 15.21
CA ALA A 178 13.82 -5.22 14.45
C ALA A 178 14.63 -4.06 13.84
N LEU A 179 14.36 -3.79 12.56
CA LEU A 179 14.98 -2.72 11.77
C LEU A 179 13.88 -1.90 11.11
N ILE A 180 13.75 -0.64 11.49
CA ILE A 180 12.95 0.31 10.71
C ILE A 180 13.81 0.77 9.53
N LYS A 181 13.47 0.38 8.33
CA LYS A 181 14.23 0.69 7.10
C LYS A 181 13.87 2.05 6.54
N ILE A 182 12.58 2.35 6.54
CA ILE A 182 12.01 3.56 5.95
C ILE A 182 10.84 3.97 6.82
N GLU A 183 10.67 5.26 7.03
CA GLU A 183 9.45 5.89 7.51
C GLU A 183 9.03 6.94 6.51
N LYS A 184 7.76 6.95 6.13
CA LYS A 184 7.21 7.94 5.20
C LYS A 184 5.89 8.48 5.71
N PRO A 185 5.62 9.76 5.50
CA PRO A 185 4.31 10.32 5.80
C PRO A 185 3.26 9.84 4.79
N TYR A 186 2.03 9.73 5.23
CA TYR A 186 0.84 9.70 4.40
C TYR A 186 -0.09 10.83 4.82
N CYS A 187 -0.94 11.27 3.91
CA CYS A 187 -1.81 12.42 4.08
C CYS A 187 -3.27 11.99 3.93
N TYR A 188 -4.16 12.49 4.79
CA TYR A 188 -5.58 12.21 4.65
C TYR A 188 -6.46 13.39 5.06
N VAL A 189 -7.70 13.35 4.59
CA VAL A 189 -8.74 14.30 4.94
C VAL A 189 -9.74 13.60 5.86
N ASP A 190 -9.99 14.16 7.02
CA ASP A 190 -11.04 13.72 7.94
C ASP A 190 -12.38 14.31 7.47
N CYS A 191 -13.16 13.50 6.76
CA CYS A 191 -14.44 13.90 6.21
C CYS A 191 -15.53 14.03 7.30
N ASP A 192 -15.44 13.24 8.37
CA ASP A 192 -16.38 13.37 9.51
C ASP A 192 -16.20 14.72 10.22
N MET A 193 -14.94 15.14 10.46
CA MET A 193 -14.64 16.47 11.01
C MET A 193 -15.17 17.60 10.11
N ILE A 194 -15.03 17.46 8.79
CA ILE A 194 -15.52 18.48 7.85
C ILE A 194 -17.05 18.58 7.93
N ARG A 195 -17.78 17.47 7.88
CA ARG A 195 -19.25 17.46 8.01
C ARG A 195 -19.72 18.10 9.32
N GLN A 196 -19.10 17.74 10.44
CA GLN A 196 -19.41 18.30 11.75
C GLN A 196 -19.18 19.81 11.83
N SER A 197 -18.31 20.35 11.00
CA SER A 197 -17.96 21.77 10.96
C SER A 197 -18.58 22.54 9.80
N GLY A 198 -19.72 22.07 9.28
CA GLY A 198 -20.51 22.78 8.25
C GLY A 198 -20.36 22.25 6.82
N GLY A 199 -19.59 21.16 6.60
CA GLY A 199 -19.54 20.44 5.33
C GLY A 199 -18.71 21.08 4.21
N ASP A 200 -18.15 22.29 4.38
CA ASP A 200 -17.33 22.98 3.36
C ASP A 200 -15.86 22.57 3.48
N TYR A 201 -15.43 21.63 2.63
CA TYR A 201 -14.03 21.21 2.57
C TYR A 201 -13.10 22.34 2.10
N LEU A 202 -13.49 23.05 1.05
CA LEU A 202 -12.65 24.13 0.50
C LEU A 202 -12.39 25.22 1.55
N GLY A 203 -13.35 25.49 2.44
CA GLY A 203 -13.21 26.42 3.55
C GLY A 203 -12.18 25.98 4.60
N LYS A 204 -11.90 24.68 4.72
CA LYS A 204 -10.90 24.14 5.67
C LYS A 204 -9.46 24.22 5.15
N LEU A 205 -9.26 24.43 3.86
CA LEU A 205 -7.93 24.54 3.27
C LEU A 205 -7.25 25.85 3.64
N GLY A 206 -5.94 25.85 3.68
CA GLY A 206 -5.12 27.03 3.86
C GLY A 206 -5.43 28.14 2.82
N ARG A 207 -5.31 29.40 3.21
CA ARG A 207 -5.69 30.55 2.37
C ARG A 207 -5.12 30.49 0.95
N ASN A 208 -3.85 30.15 0.81
CA ASN A 208 -3.19 30.12 -0.51
C ASN A 208 -3.74 28.99 -1.38
N THR A 209 -3.86 27.77 -0.86
CA THR A 209 -4.43 26.62 -1.58
C THR A 209 -5.86 26.87 -1.98
N ARG A 210 -6.68 27.37 -1.06
CA ARG A 210 -8.07 27.76 -1.34
C ARG A 210 -8.19 28.81 -2.45
N SER A 211 -7.34 29.84 -2.42
CA SER A 211 -7.30 30.88 -3.46
C SER A 211 -6.91 30.32 -4.82
N GLN A 212 -5.90 29.43 -4.87
CA GLN A 212 -5.48 28.76 -6.11
C GLN A 212 -6.59 27.89 -6.69
N ILE A 213 -7.26 27.07 -5.86
CA ILE A 213 -8.35 26.22 -6.31
C ILE A 213 -9.51 27.06 -6.84
N ARG A 214 -9.95 28.10 -6.12
CA ARG A 214 -11.02 28.98 -6.57
C ARG A 214 -10.71 29.66 -7.90
N ARG A 215 -9.47 30.11 -8.08
CA ARG A 215 -9.03 30.75 -9.33
C ARG A 215 -9.02 29.73 -10.47
N ALA A 216 -8.52 28.50 -10.23
CA ALA A 216 -8.51 27.45 -11.22
C ALA A 216 -9.92 27.00 -11.60
N MET A 217 -10.84 26.87 -10.64
CA MET A 217 -12.24 26.52 -10.92
C MET A 217 -12.89 27.58 -11.83
N ARG A 218 -12.71 28.88 -11.53
CA ARG A 218 -13.24 29.96 -12.39
C ARG A 218 -12.65 29.92 -13.81
N ALA A 219 -11.33 29.70 -13.92
CA ALA A 219 -10.68 29.60 -15.23
C ALA A 219 -11.19 28.39 -16.06
N TYR A 220 -11.56 27.29 -15.42
CA TYR A 220 -12.23 26.18 -16.08
C TYR A 220 -13.69 26.50 -16.42
N GLU A 221 -14.42 27.18 -15.55
CA GLU A 221 -15.81 27.60 -15.77
C GLU A 221 -15.95 28.61 -16.91
N GLU A 222 -14.91 29.41 -17.20
CA GLU A 222 -14.83 30.27 -18.39
C GLU A 222 -14.80 29.47 -19.70
N GLN A 223 -14.32 28.19 -19.65
CA GLN A 223 -14.21 27.29 -20.81
C GLN A 223 -15.41 26.35 -20.94
N GLY A 224 -16.21 26.15 -19.88
CA GLY A 224 -17.39 25.30 -19.88
C GLY A 224 -17.78 24.82 -18.48
N LEU A 225 -18.86 24.08 -18.38
CA LEU A 225 -19.36 23.55 -17.10
C LEU A 225 -18.37 22.57 -16.48
N LEU A 226 -17.87 22.91 -15.29
CA LEU A 226 -17.01 22.03 -14.49
C LEU A 226 -17.87 20.98 -13.76
N SER A 227 -17.71 19.71 -14.12
CA SER A 227 -18.46 18.58 -13.56
C SER A 227 -17.54 17.51 -12.97
N PHE A 228 -18.02 16.85 -11.92
CA PHE A 228 -17.40 15.67 -11.29
C PHE A 228 -18.39 14.51 -11.37
N ARG A 229 -18.00 13.39 -11.96
CA ARG A 229 -18.86 12.25 -12.17
C ARG A 229 -18.17 10.98 -11.70
N VAL A 230 -18.82 10.22 -10.84
CA VAL A 230 -18.40 8.86 -10.46
C VAL A 230 -19.05 7.87 -11.41
N ALA A 231 -18.29 6.87 -11.85
CA ALA A 231 -18.84 5.79 -12.67
C ALA A 231 -19.94 5.04 -11.92
N ASP A 232 -21.08 4.87 -12.55
CA ASP A 232 -22.28 4.22 -12.03
C ASP A 232 -22.47 2.80 -12.58
N THR A 233 -21.78 2.47 -13.69
CA THR A 233 -21.79 1.15 -14.31
C THR A 233 -20.37 0.61 -14.45
N LEU A 234 -20.25 -0.73 -14.51
CA LEU A 234 -18.96 -1.38 -14.71
C LEU A 234 -18.31 -0.96 -16.04
N GLU A 235 -19.10 -0.76 -17.06
CA GLU A 235 -18.64 -0.32 -18.38
C GLU A 235 -18.03 1.09 -18.31
N ARG A 236 -18.69 2.03 -17.62
CA ARG A 236 -18.13 3.37 -17.39
C ARG A 236 -16.89 3.32 -16.52
N ALA A 237 -16.85 2.47 -15.50
CA ALA A 237 -15.67 2.29 -14.66
C ALA A 237 -14.47 1.79 -15.49
N GLN A 238 -14.69 0.80 -16.35
CA GLN A 238 -13.64 0.31 -17.26
C GLN A 238 -13.17 1.41 -18.23
N HIS A 239 -14.10 2.19 -18.79
CA HIS A 239 -13.77 3.31 -19.66
C HIS A 239 -12.94 4.39 -18.93
N CYS A 240 -13.34 4.78 -17.71
CA CYS A 240 -12.59 5.71 -16.87
C CYS A 240 -11.20 5.18 -16.57
N PHE A 241 -11.06 3.90 -16.23
CA PHE A 241 -9.76 3.29 -15.95
C PHE A 241 -8.84 3.32 -17.17
N GLU A 242 -9.33 2.95 -18.36
CA GLU A 242 -8.52 3.00 -19.58
C GLU A 242 -8.09 4.41 -19.97
N SER A 243 -8.94 5.39 -19.73
CA SER A 243 -8.63 6.81 -19.96
C SER A 243 -7.58 7.31 -18.97
N LEU A 244 -7.73 6.97 -17.69
CA LEU A 244 -6.74 7.24 -16.66
C LEU A 244 -5.40 6.59 -17.02
N ARG A 245 -5.39 5.30 -17.34
CA ARG A 245 -4.20 4.56 -17.70
C ARG A 245 -3.43 5.22 -18.85
N ARG A 246 -4.13 5.61 -19.91
CA ARG A 246 -3.49 6.28 -21.08
C ARG A 246 -2.81 7.58 -20.67
N LEU A 247 -3.50 8.47 -19.95
CA LEU A 247 -2.92 9.74 -19.50
C LEU A 247 -1.76 9.53 -18.53
N HIS A 248 -1.91 8.61 -17.58
CA HIS A 248 -0.90 8.27 -16.61
C HIS A 248 0.39 7.74 -17.29
N GLN A 249 0.25 6.79 -18.21
CA GLN A 249 1.41 6.22 -18.91
C GLN A 249 2.09 7.24 -19.83
N GLN A 250 1.33 8.08 -20.55
CA GLN A 250 1.90 9.18 -21.33
C GLN A 250 2.79 10.09 -20.47
N TYR A 251 2.30 10.49 -19.32
CA TYR A 251 3.05 11.35 -18.38
C TYR A 251 4.32 10.66 -17.86
N TRP A 252 4.21 9.44 -17.34
CA TRP A 252 5.36 8.77 -16.72
C TRP A 252 6.40 8.32 -17.74
N VAL A 253 5.99 7.85 -18.92
CA VAL A 253 6.90 7.50 -20.01
C VAL A 253 7.66 8.74 -20.51
N SER A 254 7.01 9.91 -20.61
CA SER A 254 7.70 11.16 -20.95
C SER A 254 8.75 11.59 -19.92
N LYS A 255 8.64 11.10 -18.69
CA LYS A 255 9.63 11.29 -17.61
C LYS A 255 10.68 10.15 -17.53
N GLY A 256 10.68 9.20 -18.48
CA GLY A 256 11.57 8.05 -18.48
C GLY A 256 11.25 6.98 -17.43
N MET A 257 10.03 6.99 -16.89
CA MET A 257 9.59 6.07 -15.84
C MET A 257 8.53 5.08 -16.38
N PRO A 258 8.48 3.82 -15.88
CA PRO A 258 7.53 2.83 -16.40
C PRO A 258 6.06 3.13 -16.05
N GLY A 259 5.80 3.97 -15.05
CA GLY A 259 4.46 4.22 -14.51
C GLY A 259 3.87 3.02 -13.76
N ALA A 260 2.75 3.24 -13.07
CA ALA A 260 2.10 2.21 -12.25
C ALA A 260 1.47 1.07 -13.09
N PHE A 261 1.16 1.35 -14.35
CA PHE A 261 0.50 0.40 -15.28
C PHE A 261 1.45 -0.13 -16.36
N GLY A 262 2.76 -0.08 -16.14
CA GLY A 262 3.78 -0.47 -17.12
C GLY A 262 4.01 -1.97 -17.25
N SER A 263 3.44 -2.80 -16.36
CA SER A 263 3.57 -4.27 -16.41
C SER A 263 2.24 -4.95 -16.72
N GLU A 264 2.28 -6.07 -17.45
CA GLU A 264 1.11 -6.90 -17.72
C GLU A 264 0.46 -7.40 -16.44
N PHE A 265 1.27 -7.76 -15.43
CA PHE A 265 0.78 -8.17 -14.12
C PHE A 265 -0.07 -7.08 -13.45
N ALA A 266 0.43 -5.83 -13.41
CA ALA A 266 -0.33 -4.73 -12.84
C ALA A 266 -1.65 -4.49 -13.58
N LEU A 267 -1.62 -4.57 -14.92
CA LEU A 267 -2.84 -4.42 -15.72
C LEU A 267 -3.85 -5.52 -15.46
N ASP A 268 -3.43 -6.79 -15.48
CA ASP A 268 -4.32 -7.92 -15.19
C ASP A 268 -4.92 -7.82 -13.78
N PHE A 269 -4.09 -7.47 -12.80
CA PHE A 269 -4.56 -7.21 -11.43
C PHE A 269 -5.65 -6.14 -11.38
N HIS A 270 -5.45 -4.98 -11.99
CA HIS A 270 -6.43 -3.90 -11.94
C HIS A 270 -7.70 -4.20 -12.74
N HIS A 271 -7.60 -4.88 -13.86
CA HIS A 271 -8.79 -5.33 -14.60
C HIS A 271 -9.61 -6.34 -13.81
N ARG A 272 -8.97 -7.30 -13.13
CA ARG A 272 -9.64 -8.25 -12.23
C ARG A 272 -10.30 -7.52 -11.06
N MET A 273 -9.55 -6.63 -10.41
CA MET A 273 -10.01 -5.82 -9.30
C MET A 273 -11.27 -5.03 -9.68
N ILE A 274 -11.25 -4.29 -10.79
CA ILE A 274 -12.41 -3.51 -11.23
C ILE A 274 -13.60 -4.41 -11.53
N ARG A 275 -13.42 -5.49 -12.28
CA ARG A 275 -14.52 -6.41 -12.61
C ARG A 275 -15.18 -7.05 -11.40
N SER A 276 -14.37 -7.45 -10.40
CA SER A 276 -14.88 -8.17 -9.25
C SER A 276 -15.34 -7.25 -8.11
N ARG A 277 -14.75 -6.06 -7.97
CA ARG A 277 -14.95 -5.21 -6.79
C ARG A 277 -15.77 -3.95 -7.04
N PHE A 278 -15.90 -3.52 -8.30
CA PHE A 278 -16.80 -2.43 -8.64
C PHE A 278 -18.26 -2.76 -8.29
N PRO A 279 -18.82 -3.94 -8.63
CA PRO A 279 -20.18 -4.30 -8.23
C PRO A 279 -20.40 -4.36 -6.72
N MET A 280 -19.31 -4.52 -5.94
CA MET A 280 -19.35 -4.56 -4.46
C MET A 280 -19.24 -3.16 -3.84
N GLY A 281 -19.12 -2.10 -4.65
CA GLY A 281 -18.93 -0.73 -4.18
C GLY A 281 -17.53 -0.44 -3.61
N GLU A 282 -16.56 -1.35 -3.82
CA GLU A 282 -15.20 -1.21 -3.33
C GLU A 282 -14.27 -0.43 -4.27
N ILE A 283 -14.76 -0.06 -5.46
CA ILE A 283 -14.04 0.72 -6.48
C ILE A 283 -14.83 1.98 -6.78
N GLN A 284 -14.17 3.13 -6.69
CA GLN A 284 -14.68 4.42 -7.13
C GLN A 284 -13.77 4.98 -8.23
N LEU A 285 -14.27 4.98 -9.46
CA LEU A 285 -13.62 5.61 -10.60
C LEU A 285 -14.38 6.87 -10.97
N ALA A 286 -13.67 7.99 -11.07
CA ALA A 286 -14.29 9.28 -11.33
C ALA A 286 -13.59 10.03 -12.46
N GLU A 287 -14.38 10.80 -13.22
CA GLU A 287 -13.91 11.73 -14.23
C GLU A 287 -14.28 13.15 -13.84
N ILE A 288 -13.40 14.08 -14.15
CA ILE A 288 -13.61 15.53 -13.99
C ILE A 288 -13.56 16.13 -15.37
N CYS A 289 -14.64 16.84 -15.76
CA CYS A 289 -14.77 17.39 -17.09
C CYS A 289 -15.07 18.90 -17.05
N VAL A 290 -14.64 19.57 -18.13
CA VAL A 290 -15.07 20.92 -18.49
C VAL A 290 -15.87 20.80 -19.79
N GLY A 291 -17.18 21.05 -19.71
CA GLY A 291 -18.10 20.65 -20.77
C GLY A 291 -18.07 19.14 -20.98
N THR A 292 -17.64 18.71 -22.18
CA THR A 292 -17.46 17.29 -22.51
C THR A 292 -16.01 16.81 -22.44
N ALA A 293 -15.04 17.73 -22.23
CA ALA A 293 -13.62 17.42 -22.22
C ALA A 293 -13.14 17.00 -20.84
N PRO A 294 -12.59 15.78 -20.65
CA PRO A 294 -12.03 15.37 -19.37
C PRO A 294 -10.72 16.08 -19.10
N ILE A 295 -10.57 16.64 -17.89
CA ILE A 295 -9.35 17.27 -17.38
C ILE A 295 -8.61 16.36 -16.38
N GLY A 296 -9.27 15.34 -15.85
CA GLY A 296 -8.66 14.41 -14.91
C GLY A 296 -9.51 13.18 -14.64
N PHE A 297 -8.84 12.15 -14.15
CA PHE A 297 -9.43 10.89 -13.70
C PHE A 297 -8.85 10.48 -12.37
N LEU A 298 -9.69 9.92 -11.50
CA LEU A 298 -9.29 9.40 -10.20
C LEU A 298 -9.71 7.93 -10.07
N TYR A 299 -8.82 7.11 -9.57
CA TYR A 299 -9.05 5.70 -9.25
C TYR A 299 -8.85 5.51 -7.75
N ASN A 300 -9.94 5.26 -7.05
CA ASN A 300 -9.98 5.11 -5.61
C ASN A 300 -10.47 3.71 -5.25
N PHE A 301 -9.96 3.19 -4.13
CA PHE A 301 -10.58 2.08 -3.41
C PHE A 301 -11.48 2.61 -2.30
N VAL A 302 -12.57 1.91 -2.01
CA VAL A 302 -13.52 2.28 -0.96
C VAL A 302 -13.71 1.10 -0.03
N PHE A 303 -13.47 1.30 1.26
CA PHE A 303 -13.62 0.26 2.25
C PHE A 303 -13.88 0.85 3.65
N ASN A 304 -14.86 0.32 4.37
CA ASN A 304 -15.22 0.79 5.72
C ASN A 304 -15.35 2.32 5.83
N ARG A 305 -16.01 2.95 4.84
CA ARG A 305 -16.18 4.41 4.74
C ARG A 305 -14.84 5.18 4.58
N VAL A 306 -13.75 4.51 4.23
CA VAL A 306 -12.48 5.13 3.87
C VAL A 306 -12.30 5.03 2.36
N VAL A 307 -11.96 6.16 1.73
CA VAL A 307 -11.64 6.25 0.31
C VAL A 307 -10.14 6.39 0.19
N TYR A 308 -9.50 5.48 -0.50
CA TYR A 308 -8.04 5.48 -0.74
C TYR A 308 -7.77 5.92 -2.16
N ASN A 309 -7.17 7.10 -2.35
CA ASN A 309 -6.82 7.59 -3.68
C ASN A 309 -5.57 6.87 -4.20
N TYR A 310 -5.81 5.79 -4.95
CA TYR A 310 -4.76 4.89 -5.39
C TYR A 310 -3.97 5.45 -6.58
N GLN A 311 -4.67 5.93 -7.61
CA GLN A 311 -4.04 6.54 -8.79
C GLN A 311 -4.84 7.72 -9.32
N SER A 312 -4.13 8.64 -9.94
CA SER A 312 -4.70 9.83 -10.56
C SER A 312 -4.00 10.13 -11.89
N ALA A 313 -4.72 10.70 -12.84
CA ALA A 313 -4.13 11.19 -14.08
C ALA A 313 -4.82 12.48 -14.51
N PHE A 314 -4.04 13.47 -14.96
CA PHE A 314 -4.53 14.80 -15.27
C PHE A 314 -4.04 15.25 -16.64
N ARG A 315 -4.88 16.03 -17.34
CA ARG A 315 -4.49 16.74 -18.56
C ARG A 315 -3.96 18.10 -18.13
N TYR A 316 -2.66 18.26 -18.21
CA TYR A 316 -2.01 19.55 -17.97
C TYR A 316 -2.11 20.43 -19.22
N ASP A 317 -2.17 21.72 -19.00
CA ASP A 317 -2.25 22.77 -19.99
C ASP A 317 -1.13 23.79 -19.76
N ASP A 318 -0.78 24.59 -20.79
CA ASP A 318 0.22 25.65 -20.68
C ASP A 318 -0.28 26.85 -19.87
N ASP A 319 -1.63 27.00 -19.71
CA ASP A 319 -2.21 28.03 -18.85
C ASP A 319 -1.96 27.69 -17.36
N ALA A 320 -1.02 28.42 -16.76
CA ALA A 320 -0.64 28.24 -15.37
C ALA A 320 -1.77 28.46 -14.34
N ARG A 321 -2.92 29.07 -14.76
CA ARG A 321 -4.11 29.21 -13.92
C ARG A 321 -4.82 27.87 -13.73
N LEU A 322 -4.72 26.97 -14.72
CA LEU A 322 -5.36 25.66 -14.72
C LEU A 322 -4.57 24.69 -13.84
N LYS A 323 -5.21 24.21 -12.80
CA LYS A 323 -4.62 23.28 -11.82
C LYS A 323 -5.49 22.02 -11.75
N PRO A 324 -5.42 21.12 -12.77
CA PRO A 324 -6.35 19.99 -12.86
C PRO A 324 -6.29 19.07 -11.65
N GLY A 325 -5.09 18.78 -11.10
CA GLY A 325 -4.93 17.95 -9.92
C GLY A 325 -5.61 18.52 -8.67
N LEU A 326 -5.38 19.80 -8.38
CA LEU A 326 -5.98 20.44 -7.21
C LEU A 326 -7.51 20.52 -7.31
N VAL A 327 -8.03 20.86 -8.49
CA VAL A 327 -9.49 20.95 -8.73
C VAL A 327 -10.12 19.57 -8.64
N SER A 328 -9.52 18.56 -9.25
CA SER A 328 -10.04 17.19 -9.25
C SER A 328 -10.11 16.61 -7.84
N HIS A 329 -9.02 16.69 -7.07
CA HIS A 329 -9.02 16.22 -5.69
C HIS A 329 -9.96 17.00 -4.80
N CYS A 330 -10.05 18.34 -4.96
CA CYS A 330 -10.99 19.15 -4.18
C CYS A 330 -12.45 18.71 -4.42
N ARG A 331 -12.83 18.47 -5.68
CA ARG A 331 -14.17 17.96 -6.02
C ARG A 331 -14.41 16.56 -5.50
N ALA A 332 -13.40 15.67 -5.60
CA ALA A 332 -13.50 14.31 -5.10
C ALA A 332 -13.66 14.27 -3.57
N VAL A 333 -12.87 15.05 -2.84
CA VAL A 333 -12.99 15.12 -1.38
C VAL A 333 -14.38 15.65 -0.99
N GLN A 334 -14.84 16.74 -1.59
CA GLN A 334 -16.17 17.29 -1.28
C GLN A 334 -17.27 16.26 -1.57
N TYR A 335 -17.23 15.60 -2.73
CA TYR A 335 -18.17 14.52 -3.07
C TYR A 335 -18.20 13.43 -1.98
N ASN A 336 -17.03 12.99 -1.51
CA ASN A 336 -16.94 11.94 -0.49
C ASN A 336 -17.33 12.43 0.91
N VAL A 337 -17.14 13.71 1.23
CA VAL A 337 -17.72 14.35 2.44
C VAL A 337 -19.23 14.28 2.37
N ASP A 338 -19.83 14.67 1.24
CA ASP A 338 -21.29 14.71 1.05
C ASP A 338 -21.89 13.29 1.02
N ALA A 339 -21.16 12.32 0.45
CA ALA A 339 -21.54 10.90 0.43
C ALA A 339 -21.38 10.18 1.78
N GLY A 340 -21.00 10.87 2.85
CA GLY A 340 -20.91 10.29 4.20
C GLY A 340 -19.66 9.44 4.45
N MET A 341 -18.61 9.55 3.64
CA MET A 341 -17.35 8.85 3.91
C MET A 341 -16.68 9.40 5.17
N LYS A 342 -15.94 8.55 5.89
CA LYS A 342 -15.21 8.94 7.10
C LYS A 342 -13.90 9.64 6.76
N THR A 343 -13.17 9.10 5.81
CA THR A 343 -11.82 9.55 5.48
C THR A 343 -11.59 9.49 3.97
N TYR A 344 -10.90 10.49 3.43
CA TYR A 344 -10.30 10.45 2.08
C TYR A 344 -8.79 10.41 2.23
N ASP A 345 -8.20 9.23 2.03
CA ASP A 345 -6.78 8.98 2.19
C ASP A 345 -6.06 9.21 0.85
N LEU A 346 -5.14 10.18 0.85
CA LEU A 346 -4.30 10.51 -0.30
C LEU A 346 -3.10 9.55 -0.43
N LEU A 347 -2.99 8.59 0.51
CA LEU A 347 -1.91 7.63 0.60
C LEU A 347 -0.53 8.28 0.82
N MET A 348 0.50 7.44 0.80
CA MET A 348 1.88 7.84 1.05
C MET A 348 2.37 8.87 0.02
N GLY A 349 3.20 9.76 0.48
CA GLY A 349 3.93 10.71 -0.36
C GLY A 349 4.24 12.01 0.34
N THR A 350 5.31 12.63 -0.14
CA THR A 350 5.80 13.94 0.35
C THR A 350 5.41 15.09 -0.59
N GLN A 351 4.65 14.79 -1.64
CA GLN A 351 4.25 15.78 -2.64
C GLN A 351 3.48 16.93 -1.98
N ARG A 352 3.83 18.15 -2.34
CA ARG A 352 3.29 19.36 -1.76
C ARG A 352 1.76 19.46 -1.88
N PHE A 353 1.20 18.96 -2.98
CA PHE A 353 -0.25 18.99 -3.16
C PHE A 353 -0.99 18.14 -2.12
N LYS A 354 -0.45 16.95 -1.74
CA LYS A 354 -1.04 16.08 -0.70
C LYS A 354 -1.08 16.81 0.65
N GLN A 355 0.03 17.46 1.02
CA GLN A 355 0.10 18.25 2.24
C GLN A 355 -0.87 19.43 2.23
N ASN A 356 -1.02 20.10 1.09
CA ASN A 356 -1.90 21.26 0.93
C ASN A 356 -3.39 20.89 0.98
N LEU A 357 -3.74 19.66 0.58
CA LEU A 357 -5.12 19.16 0.57
C LEU A 357 -5.51 18.42 1.85
N ALA A 358 -4.54 17.91 2.60
CA ALA A 358 -4.80 17.13 3.79
C ALA A 358 -5.26 17.97 4.98
N THR A 359 -6.10 17.39 5.82
CA THR A 359 -6.40 17.91 7.16
C THR A 359 -5.48 17.30 8.22
N HIS A 360 -4.98 16.09 7.95
CA HIS A 360 -4.17 15.31 8.87
C HIS A 360 -3.04 14.58 8.16
N GLN A 361 -2.02 14.20 8.92
CA GLN A 361 -0.91 13.38 8.46
C GLN A 361 -0.68 12.24 9.44
N GLY A 362 -0.29 11.08 8.91
CA GLY A 362 0.21 9.95 9.67
C GLY A 362 1.57 9.52 9.16
N LYS A 363 2.10 8.43 9.71
CA LYS A 363 3.34 7.79 9.25
C LYS A 363 3.14 6.32 9.02
N MET A 364 3.84 5.78 8.03
CA MET A 364 4.00 4.36 7.79
C MET A 364 5.47 3.98 7.86
N ALA A 365 5.73 2.76 8.31
CA ALA A 365 7.05 2.20 8.44
C ALA A 365 7.22 0.94 7.60
N TRP A 366 8.42 0.74 7.07
CA TRP A 366 8.89 -0.52 6.49
C TRP A 366 9.81 -1.18 7.49
N LEU A 367 9.39 -2.31 8.03
CA LEU A 367 10.11 -3.05 9.05
C LEU A 367 10.77 -4.29 8.45
N VAL A 368 11.90 -4.67 9.02
CA VAL A 368 12.50 -5.98 8.79
C VAL A 368 12.81 -6.61 10.15
N LEU A 369 12.20 -7.75 10.42
CA LEU A 369 12.51 -8.57 11.57
C LEU A 369 13.53 -9.64 11.16
N GLN A 370 14.68 -9.65 11.79
CA GLN A 370 15.84 -10.41 11.37
C GLN A 370 16.28 -11.41 12.44
N LYS A 371 16.41 -12.70 12.08
CA LYS A 371 17.02 -13.70 12.96
C LYS A 371 18.49 -13.36 13.25
N PRO A 372 18.99 -13.66 14.47
CA PRO A 372 20.39 -13.35 14.86
C PRO A 372 21.36 -14.33 14.18
N ARG A 373 21.70 -14.09 12.90
CA ARG A 373 22.67 -14.87 12.14
C ARG A 373 24.06 -14.24 12.17
N ILE A 374 25.11 -15.06 12.27
CA ILE A 374 26.51 -14.59 12.28
C ILE A 374 26.82 -13.73 11.05
N ARG A 375 26.37 -14.15 9.85
CA ARG A 375 26.55 -13.39 8.60
C ARG A 375 26.00 -11.96 8.65
N PHE A 376 24.90 -11.74 9.37
CA PHE A 376 24.31 -10.41 9.55
C PHE A 376 25.06 -9.57 10.58
N ARG A 377 25.67 -10.21 11.57
CA ARG A 377 26.57 -9.51 12.52
C ARG A 377 27.83 -9.03 11.81
N LEU A 378 28.45 -9.87 11.00
CA LEU A 378 29.62 -9.52 10.18
C LEU A 378 29.31 -8.37 9.19
N GLU A 379 28.16 -8.43 8.53
CA GLU A 379 27.67 -7.35 7.68
C GLU A 379 27.62 -6.00 8.41
N GLN A 380 27.08 -5.99 9.64
CA GLN A 380 26.98 -4.77 10.44
C GLN A 380 28.35 -4.21 10.81
N VAL A 381 29.29 -5.08 11.19
CA VAL A 381 30.66 -4.68 11.45
C VAL A 381 31.27 -4.05 10.19
N ALA A 382 31.14 -4.69 9.05
CA ALA A 382 31.65 -4.16 7.78
C ALA A 382 31.01 -2.81 7.39
N ILE A 383 29.70 -2.63 7.63
CA ILE A 383 29.03 -1.34 7.38
C ILE A 383 29.53 -0.25 8.34
N ARG A 384 29.72 -0.56 9.64
CA ARG A 384 30.28 0.38 10.60
C ARG A 384 31.68 0.82 10.19
N TRP A 385 32.55 -0.12 9.82
CA TRP A 385 33.90 0.16 9.33
C TRP A 385 33.90 1.05 8.09
N ARG A 386 33.05 0.75 7.11
CA ARG A 386 32.90 1.61 5.92
C ARG A 386 32.44 3.03 6.27
N ARG A 387 31.54 3.20 7.23
CA ARG A 387 31.10 4.53 7.68
C ARG A 387 32.23 5.29 8.38
N GLN A 388 33.01 4.63 9.21
CA GLN A 388 34.16 5.25 9.86
C GLN A 388 35.23 5.69 8.85
N LEU A 389 35.56 4.84 7.86
CA LEU A 389 36.51 5.17 6.81
C LEU A 389 36.04 6.30 5.89
N ARG A 390 34.72 6.43 5.67
CA ARG A 390 34.16 7.55 4.88
C ARG A 390 33.99 8.84 5.67
N GLY A 391 33.79 8.74 6.98
CA GLY A 391 33.66 9.91 7.87
C GLY A 391 34.98 10.68 8.08
N THR A 392 36.15 10.11 7.70
CA THR A 392 37.43 10.77 7.68
C THR A 392 37.75 11.54 6.39
N HIS A 393 36.89 11.44 5.36
CA HIS A 393 37.06 12.10 4.06
C HIS A 393 35.73 12.57 3.47
N ALA A 394 34.99 13.42 4.17
CA ALA A 394 33.86 14.11 3.56
C ALA A 394 34.10 15.63 3.58
N PRO A 395 34.35 16.28 2.42
CA PRO A 395 33.98 17.67 2.26
C PRO A 395 32.43 17.75 2.30
N ALA A 396 31.92 18.74 2.99
CA ALA A 396 30.50 19.07 3.00
C ALA A 396 30.02 19.25 1.56
N LEU A 397 29.37 18.24 0.99
CA LEU A 397 28.66 18.35 -0.27
C LEU A 397 27.22 18.75 0.06
N GLY A 398 26.88 19.92 -0.46
CA GLY A 398 25.58 20.53 -0.36
C GLY A 398 24.46 19.58 -0.78
N GLU A 399 23.37 19.69 -0.08
CA GLU A 399 22.08 19.10 -0.42
C GLU A 399 21.73 19.45 -1.88
N SER A 400 21.92 18.52 -2.78
CA SER A 400 21.31 18.63 -4.09
C SER A 400 19.82 18.30 -3.93
N ASN A 401 19.02 19.34 -3.80
CA ASN A 401 17.59 19.33 -3.98
C ASN A 401 17.28 18.76 -5.37
N GLY A 402 17.05 17.47 -5.47
CA GLY A 402 16.35 16.86 -6.58
C GLY A 402 14.87 17.19 -6.48
N GLY A 403 14.54 18.46 -6.66
CA GLY A 403 13.17 18.92 -6.87
C GLY A 403 12.70 18.49 -8.25
N THR A 404 12.04 17.34 -8.34
CA THR A 404 11.14 17.10 -9.46
C THR A 404 9.95 18.01 -9.27
N GLY A 405 9.88 19.07 -10.08
CA GLY A 405 8.77 20.00 -10.09
C GLY A 405 7.47 19.29 -10.44
N GLU A 406 6.57 19.29 -9.49
CA GLU A 406 5.13 19.15 -9.66
C GLU A 406 4.51 20.32 -8.89
N ASP A 407 4.27 21.43 -9.59
CA ASP A 407 3.36 22.49 -9.17
C ASP A 407 1.92 22.16 -9.54
#